data_3d46bc9b1ce8b59c5af5a67ec99e10d7
#
_entry.id   3d46bc9b1ce8b59c5af5a67ec99e10d7
#
_cell.length_a   1.000
_cell.length_b   1.000
_cell.length_c   1.000
_cell.angle_alpha   90.00
_cell.angle_beta   90.00
_cell.angle_gamma   90.00
#
_symmetry.space_group_name_H-M   'P 1'
#
loop_
_entity.id
_entity.type
_entity.pdbx_description
1 polymer ?
#
loop_
_entity_poly.entity_id
_entity_poly.type
_entity_poly.pdbx_seq_one_letter_code
_entity_poly.pdbx_strand_id
1 'polypeptide(L)'
;MSNGRYAMRLISSYIRKMPANISCHQFCRGVTAYIQRRYRYPILPFLTPESRIQRFREHPEERLTASAIVYSRVRREVWMIGDCQCLANGQHYDNPKPYEQRLAEMRAQRVNQLLAEGNTVEQLLQGDPAREVIIAPLLETMRQQNVTFAVIDGFPIAEQFVPVFTLDFQPWELVFASDGYPFLCPTLAESESRLAHQRQTDPLNIGEFKATKAFIEGYNSFDDRTYIRFTV
;
A
#
# COMPACT_ATOMS: atom_id res chain seq x y z
N MET A 1 -7.85 4.23 15.64
CA MET A 1 -7.18 4.59 14.36
C MET A 1 -6.32 3.40 13.97
N SER A 2 -6.42 2.91 12.72
CA SER A 2 -5.61 1.77 12.25
C SER A 2 -4.11 2.11 12.23
N ASN A 3 -3.25 1.08 12.31
CA ASN A 3 -1.79 1.24 12.24
C ASN A 3 -1.35 1.94 10.96
N GLY A 4 -1.90 1.57 9.79
CA GLY A 4 -1.59 2.20 8.50
C GLY A 4 -1.94 3.69 8.47
N ARG A 5 -3.13 4.08 8.96
CA ARG A 5 -3.53 5.49 9.03
C ARG A 5 -2.63 6.31 9.96
N TYR A 6 -2.14 5.71 11.04
CA TYR A 6 -1.19 6.36 11.93
C TYR A 6 0.18 6.51 11.27
N ALA A 7 0.69 5.47 10.61
CA ALA A 7 1.92 5.52 9.82
C ALA A 7 1.87 6.63 8.76
N MET A 8 0.80 6.70 7.98
CA MET A 8 0.58 7.73 6.96
C MET A 8 0.66 9.16 7.55
N ARG A 9 0.06 9.41 8.71
CA ARG A 9 0.16 10.71 9.40
C ARG A 9 1.59 11.04 9.83
N LEU A 10 2.35 10.07 10.29
CA LEU A 10 3.76 10.26 10.66
C LEU A 10 4.61 10.58 9.44
N ILE A 11 4.42 9.86 8.32
CA ILE A 11 5.10 10.11 7.06
C ILE A 11 4.79 11.52 6.55
N SER A 12 3.52 11.90 6.49
CA SER A 12 3.09 13.25 6.11
C SER A 12 3.71 14.33 7.01
N SER A 13 3.78 14.10 8.33
CA SER A 13 4.42 15.02 9.25
C SER A 13 5.93 15.13 9.04
N TYR A 14 6.60 14.04 8.68
CA TYR A 14 8.02 14.05 8.35
C TYR A 14 8.27 14.81 7.05
N ILE A 15 7.52 14.54 5.98
CA ILE A 15 7.66 15.20 4.68
C ILE A 15 7.54 16.73 4.80
N ARG A 16 6.62 17.22 5.61
CA ARG A 16 6.45 18.67 5.84
C ARG A 16 7.64 19.35 6.52
N LYS A 17 8.52 18.59 7.15
CA LYS A 17 9.65 19.10 7.95
C LYS A 17 11.00 18.80 7.33
N MET A 18 11.06 17.86 6.38
CA MET A 18 12.32 17.47 5.75
C MET A 18 12.84 18.58 4.82
N PRO A 19 14.18 18.73 4.66
CA PRO A 19 14.74 19.59 3.62
C PRO A 19 14.33 19.12 2.23
N ALA A 20 14.00 20.07 1.33
CA ALA A 20 13.51 19.75 -0.02
C ALA A 20 14.55 19.13 -0.96
N ASN A 21 15.84 19.24 -0.62
CA ASN A 21 16.97 18.80 -1.46
C ASN A 21 17.54 17.44 -1.07
N ILE A 22 16.95 16.73 -0.09
CA ILE A 22 17.44 15.41 0.33
C ILE A 22 17.28 14.38 -0.79
N SER A 23 18.15 13.37 -0.80
CA SER A 23 18.03 12.22 -1.70
C SER A 23 17.00 11.21 -1.20
N CYS A 24 16.59 10.26 -2.07
CA CYS A 24 15.74 9.13 -1.69
C CYS A 24 16.34 8.37 -0.49
N HIS A 25 17.65 8.08 -0.53
CA HIS A 25 18.36 7.45 0.58
C HIS A 25 18.22 8.23 1.90
N GLN A 26 18.44 9.55 1.86
CA GLN A 26 18.29 10.40 3.04
C GLN A 26 16.84 10.45 3.54
N PHE A 27 15.86 10.44 2.62
CA PHE A 27 14.45 10.32 2.95
C PHE A 27 14.17 9.00 3.67
N CYS A 28 14.59 7.86 3.11
CA CYS A 28 14.38 6.54 3.70
C CYS A 28 14.96 6.44 5.11
N ARG A 29 16.17 6.91 5.32
CA ARG A 29 16.80 6.95 6.66
C ARG A 29 16.07 7.87 7.64
N GLY A 30 15.69 9.05 7.18
CA GLY A 30 15.05 10.06 8.02
C GLY A 30 13.64 9.66 8.45
N VAL A 31 12.80 9.17 7.53
CA VAL A 31 11.44 8.71 7.85
C VAL A 31 11.46 7.48 8.74
N THR A 32 12.40 6.54 8.51
CA THR A 32 12.65 5.40 9.40
C THR A 32 12.90 5.86 10.82
N ALA A 33 13.90 6.75 11.03
CA ALA A 33 14.24 7.28 12.35
C ALA A 33 13.06 8.05 12.99
N TYR A 34 12.28 8.77 12.17
CA TYR A 34 11.12 9.52 12.65
C TYR A 34 10.02 8.62 13.18
N ILE A 35 9.70 7.52 12.48
CA ILE A 35 8.70 6.54 12.93
C ILE A 35 9.24 5.72 14.11
N GLN A 36 10.49 5.26 14.05
CA GLN A 36 11.10 4.46 15.11
C GLN A 36 11.05 5.16 16.48
N ARG A 37 11.17 6.49 16.51
CA ARG A 37 11.00 7.26 17.75
C ARG A 37 9.64 7.02 18.41
N ARG A 38 8.57 6.72 17.63
CA ARG A 38 7.23 6.45 18.16
C ARG A 38 7.15 5.11 18.87
N TYR A 39 7.92 4.11 18.44
CA TYR A 39 7.99 2.83 19.13
C TYR A 39 8.59 2.91 20.55
N ARG A 40 9.32 3.97 20.84
CA ARG A 40 9.88 4.21 22.18
C ARG A 40 8.87 4.77 23.17
N TYR A 41 7.75 5.36 22.69
CA TYR A 41 6.70 5.88 23.57
C TYR A 41 5.72 4.75 23.95
N PRO A 42 5.13 4.81 25.17
CA PRO A 42 4.31 3.71 25.67
C PRO A 42 2.98 3.60 24.91
N ILE A 43 2.94 2.69 23.92
CA ILE A 43 1.69 2.10 23.45
C ILE A 43 1.35 0.89 24.36
N LEU A 44 2.39 0.25 24.92
CA LEU A 44 2.29 -0.86 25.87
C LEU A 44 3.04 -0.45 27.14
N PRO A 45 2.34 0.01 28.19
CA PRO A 45 2.96 0.61 29.38
C PRO A 45 3.86 -0.36 30.18
N PHE A 46 3.72 -1.67 29.95
CA PHE A 46 4.46 -2.72 30.66
C PHE A 46 5.81 -3.09 30.04
N LEU A 47 6.16 -2.55 28.86
CA LEU A 47 7.40 -2.85 28.16
C LEU A 47 8.36 -1.67 28.19
N THR A 48 9.64 -1.94 28.42
CA THR A 48 10.70 -0.94 28.23
C THR A 48 10.80 -0.52 26.75
N PRO A 49 11.37 0.65 26.42
CA PRO A 49 11.61 1.06 25.03
C PRO A 49 12.37 0.00 24.22
N GLU A 50 13.38 -0.63 24.84
CA GLU A 50 14.21 -1.65 24.23
C GLU A 50 13.42 -2.93 23.95
N SER A 51 12.62 -3.39 24.92
CA SER A 51 11.76 -4.57 24.76
C SER A 51 10.71 -4.37 23.67
N ARG A 52 10.16 -3.14 23.52
CA ARG A 52 9.24 -2.81 22.42
C ARG A 52 9.92 -2.86 21.05
N ILE A 53 11.11 -2.28 20.93
CA ILE A 53 11.87 -2.35 19.67
C ILE A 53 12.21 -3.79 19.33
N GLN A 54 12.61 -4.60 20.33
CA GLN A 54 12.92 -6.01 20.12
C GLN A 54 11.66 -6.78 19.65
N ARG A 55 10.51 -6.56 20.30
CA ARG A 55 9.24 -7.14 19.87
C ARG A 55 8.92 -6.82 18.40
N PHE A 56 9.06 -5.57 17.97
CA PHE A 56 8.84 -5.19 16.58
C PHE A 56 9.90 -5.73 15.61
N ARG A 57 11.08 -6.13 16.06
CA ARG A 57 12.03 -6.90 15.23
C ARG A 57 11.56 -8.32 15.01
N GLU A 58 11.05 -8.96 16.06
CA GLU A 58 10.58 -10.34 16.05
C GLU A 58 9.20 -10.47 15.38
N HIS A 59 8.39 -9.40 15.43
CA HIS A 59 7.01 -9.34 14.92
C HIS A 59 6.83 -8.17 13.94
N PRO A 60 7.40 -8.24 12.72
CA PRO A 60 7.25 -7.18 11.72
C PRO A 60 5.79 -6.89 11.38
N GLU A 61 4.91 -7.88 11.44
CA GLU A 61 3.47 -7.78 11.18
C GLU A 61 2.73 -6.84 12.15
N GLU A 62 3.32 -6.54 13.30
CA GLU A 62 2.75 -5.60 14.29
C GLU A 62 3.17 -4.14 14.07
N ARG A 63 4.08 -3.86 13.13
CA ARG A 63 4.64 -2.52 12.90
C ARG A 63 3.61 -1.56 12.30
N LEU A 64 3.91 -0.28 12.45
CA LEU A 64 3.23 0.81 11.75
C LEU A 64 3.71 0.80 10.29
N THR A 65 2.94 0.22 9.39
CA THR A 65 3.36 0.02 7.99
C THR A 65 2.54 0.89 7.05
N ALA A 66 3.22 1.55 6.11
CA ALA A 66 2.59 2.27 5.01
C ALA A 66 3.50 2.34 3.78
N SER A 67 2.89 2.59 2.63
CA SER A 67 3.55 2.92 1.36
C SER A 67 3.53 4.43 1.13
N ALA A 68 4.43 4.93 0.31
CA ALA A 68 4.45 6.33 -0.09
C ALA A 68 5.05 6.50 -1.48
N ILE A 69 4.49 7.41 -2.25
CA ILE A 69 5.10 7.92 -3.48
C ILE A 69 5.42 9.41 -3.27
N VAL A 70 6.63 9.80 -3.65
CA VAL A 70 7.16 11.15 -3.41
C VAL A 70 7.73 11.71 -4.69
N TYR A 71 7.34 12.93 -5.05
CA TYR A 71 8.04 13.72 -6.05
C TYR A 71 8.96 14.74 -5.39
N SER A 72 10.26 14.63 -5.64
CA SER A 72 11.26 15.61 -5.23
C SER A 72 11.43 16.68 -6.32
N ARG A 73 10.84 17.86 -6.12
CA ARG A 73 10.91 18.95 -7.09
C ARG A 73 12.34 19.42 -7.37
N VAL A 74 13.18 19.48 -6.32
CA VAL A 74 14.58 19.94 -6.45
C VAL A 74 15.43 18.96 -7.24
N ARG A 75 15.18 17.66 -7.06
CA ARG A 75 15.93 16.59 -7.72
C ARG A 75 15.27 16.11 -9.02
N ARG A 76 14.02 16.51 -9.25
CA ARG A 76 13.17 16.01 -10.35
C ARG A 76 13.09 14.49 -10.35
N GLU A 77 13.00 13.91 -9.17
CA GLU A 77 12.93 12.46 -8.97
C GLU A 77 11.57 12.04 -8.43
N VAL A 78 11.06 10.89 -8.87
CA VAL A 78 9.93 10.18 -8.26
C VAL A 78 10.48 8.99 -7.49
N TRP A 79 10.07 8.82 -6.24
CA TRP A 79 10.45 7.72 -5.36
C TRP A 79 9.21 6.92 -4.99
N MET A 80 9.23 5.60 -5.23
CA MET A 80 8.10 4.70 -4.97
C MET A 80 8.46 3.72 -3.85
N ILE A 81 8.05 3.99 -2.63
CA ILE A 81 8.27 3.10 -1.49
C ILE A 81 6.98 2.31 -1.22
N GLY A 82 7.02 0.99 -1.44
CA GLY A 82 5.84 0.13 -1.37
C GLY A 82 5.06 0.12 -2.68
N ASP A 83 3.78 -0.20 -2.61
CA ASP A 83 2.87 -0.58 -3.70
C ASP A 83 2.00 0.55 -4.27
N CYS A 84 2.43 1.80 -4.12
CA CYS A 84 1.78 2.92 -4.80
C CYS A 84 1.95 2.84 -6.33
N GLN A 85 1.09 3.54 -7.06
CA GLN A 85 1.07 3.61 -8.53
C GLN A 85 1.36 5.02 -9.02
N CYS A 86 1.95 5.13 -10.21
CA CYS A 86 2.21 6.39 -10.89
C CYS A 86 1.87 6.29 -12.37
N LEU A 87 1.20 7.34 -12.92
CA LEU A 87 1.26 7.62 -14.34
C LEU A 87 2.18 8.82 -14.56
N ALA A 88 3.13 8.69 -15.48
CA ALA A 88 4.01 9.77 -15.92
C ALA A 88 3.84 9.95 -17.44
N ASN A 89 3.22 11.05 -17.87
CA ASN A 89 2.80 11.26 -19.25
C ASN A 89 2.03 10.07 -19.85
N GLY A 90 1.14 9.45 -19.05
CA GLY A 90 0.33 8.29 -19.45
C GLY A 90 1.05 6.94 -19.35
N GLN A 91 2.36 6.90 -19.12
CA GLN A 91 3.07 5.65 -18.87
C GLN A 91 2.85 5.20 -17.42
N HIS A 92 2.41 3.97 -17.23
CA HIS A 92 2.13 3.38 -15.92
C HIS A 92 3.40 2.79 -15.28
N TYR A 93 3.59 3.10 -14.02
CA TYR A 93 4.63 2.56 -13.15
C TYR A 93 3.94 2.07 -11.87
N ASP A 94 4.25 0.85 -11.48
CA ASP A 94 3.83 0.25 -10.22
C ASP A 94 5.00 -0.47 -9.54
N ASN A 95 4.78 -0.90 -8.31
CA ASN A 95 5.75 -1.66 -7.54
C ASN A 95 5.01 -2.66 -6.65
N PRO A 96 4.30 -3.65 -7.26
CA PRO A 96 3.47 -4.58 -6.53
C PRO A 96 4.31 -5.46 -5.60
N LYS A 97 3.76 -5.80 -4.45
CA LYS A 97 4.42 -6.75 -3.56
C LYS A 97 4.40 -8.14 -4.20
N PRO A 98 5.51 -8.88 -4.14
CA PRO A 98 5.71 -10.11 -4.92
C PRO A 98 4.73 -11.25 -4.57
N TYR A 99 4.01 -11.15 -3.47
CA TYR A 99 3.08 -12.16 -2.99
C TYR A 99 1.61 -11.87 -3.29
N GLU A 100 1.25 -10.64 -3.66
CA GLU A 100 -0.15 -10.19 -3.76
C GLU A 100 -0.95 -10.98 -4.77
N GLN A 101 -0.39 -11.19 -5.96
CA GLN A 101 -1.06 -11.97 -6.99
C GLN A 101 -1.37 -13.39 -6.52
N ARG A 102 -0.40 -14.08 -5.88
CA ARG A 102 -0.60 -15.44 -5.36
C ARG A 102 -1.71 -15.49 -4.32
N LEU A 103 -1.74 -14.54 -3.38
CA LEU A 103 -2.78 -14.48 -2.36
C LEU A 103 -4.16 -14.15 -2.95
N ALA A 104 -4.21 -13.25 -3.93
CA ALA A 104 -5.44 -12.94 -4.66
C ALA A 104 -5.97 -14.16 -5.43
N GLU A 105 -5.10 -14.95 -6.06
CA GLU A 105 -5.47 -16.20 -6.73
C GLU A 105 -5.98 -17.25 -5.75
N MET A 106 -5.31 -17.46 -4.61
CA MET A 106 -5.77 -18.37 -3.56
C MET A 106 -7.17 -17.98 -3.05
N ARG A 107 -7.40 -16.69 -2.80
CA ARG A 107 -8.70 -16.18 -2.39
C ARG A 107 -9.74 -16.38 -3.50
N ALA A 108 -9.42 -16.08 -4.76
CA ALA A 108 -10.34 -16.27 -5.89
C ALA A 108 -10.75 -17.74 -6.06
N GLN A 109 -9.82 -18.68 -5.89
CA GLN A 109 -10.14 -20.12 -5.89
C GLN A 109 -11.13 -20.46 -4.76
N ARG A 110 -10.94 -19.95 -3.55
CA ARG A 110 -11.87 -20.19 -2.43
C ARG A 110 -13.24 -19.58 -2.69
N VAL A 111 -13.32 -18.37 -3.27
CA VAL A 111 -14.59 -17.76 -3.70
C VAL A 111 -15.34 -18.69 -4.67
N ASN A 112 -14.66 -19.19 -5.71
CA ASN A 112 -15.27 -20.10 -6.68
C ASN A 112 -15.77 -21.40 -6.03
N GLN A 113 -15.06 -21.95 -5.05
CA GLN A 113 -15.51 -23.10 -4.28
C GLN A 113 -16.79 -22.79 -3.49
N LEU A 114 -16.82 -21.66 -2.77
CA LEU A 114 -17.99 -21.23 -2.01
C LEU A 114 -19.21 -21.02 -2.89
N LEU A 115 -19.05 -20.43 -4.08
CA LEU A 115 -20.14 -20.29 -5.06
C LEU A 115 -20.62 -21.68 -5.54
N ALA A 116 -19.72 -22.63 -5.79
CA ALA A 116 -20.08 -24.00 -6.16
C ALA A 116 -20.77 -24.77 -5.01
N GLU A 117 -20.47 -24.43 -3.76
CA GLU A 117 -21.13 -24.94 -2.56
C GLU A 117 -22.53 -24.35 -2.34
N GLY A 118 -22.99 -23.41 -3.20
CA GLY A 118 -24.31 -22.81 -3.18
C GLY A 118 -24.42 -21.48 -2.42
N ASN A 119 -23.29 -20.85 -2.03
CA ASN A 119 -23.32 -19.51 -1.49
C ASN A 119 -23.64 -18.51 -2.61
N THR A 120 -24.35 -17.43 -2.29
CA THR A 120 -24.61 -16.34 -3.25
C THR A 120 -23.55 -15.24 -3.16
N VAL A 121 -23.45 -14.42 -4.22
CA VAL A 121 -22.55 -13.26 -4.24
C VAL A 121 -22.84 -12.33 -3.06
N GLU A 122 -24.11 -12.06 -2.77
CA GLU A 122 -24.57 -11.19 -1.68
C GLU A 122 -24.10 -11.72 -0.31
N GLN A 123 -24.19 -13.03 -0.09
CA GLN A 123 -23.70 -13.64 1.15
C GLN A 123 -22.19 -13.48 1.30
N LEU A 124 -21.41 -13.63 0.21
CA LEU A 124 -19.97 -13.47 0.24
C LEU A 124 -19.54 -12.01 0.46
N LEU A 125 -20.32 -11.04 0.00
CA LEU A 125 -20.07 -9.61 0.19
C LEU A 125 -20.31 -9.12 1.62
N GLN A 126 -21.08 -9.85 2.44
CA GLN A 126 -21.36 -9.46 3.83
C GLN A 126 -20.13 -9.54 4.74
N GLY A 127 -19.16 -10.40 4.46
CA GLY A 127 -17.99 -10.55 5.34
C GLY A 127 -16.74 -11.13 4.67
N ASP A 128 -16.76 -11.37 3.35
CA ASP A 128 -15.63 -11.95 2.59
C ASP A 128 -15.02 -13.21 3.25
N PRO A 129 -15.81 -14.29 3.49
CA PRO A 129 -15.32 -15.48 4.19
C PRO A 129 -14.17 -16.18 3.44
N ALA A 130 -14.07 -15.98 2.13
CA ALA A 130 -12.97 -16.51 1.34
C ALA A 130 -11.60 -15.94 1.73
N ARG A 131 -11.57 -14.80 2.43
CA ARG A 131 -10.32 -14.18 2.89
C ARG A 131 -9.63 -15.01 3.99
N GLU A 132 -10.33 -15.86 4.70
CA GLU A 132 -9.79 -16.68 5.78
C GLU A 132 -8.60 -17.54 5.32
N VAL A 133 -8.65 -18.12 4.11
CA VAL A 133 -7.58 -18.97 3.58
C VAL A 133 -6.26 -18.24 3.34
N ILE A 134 -6.28 -16.91 3.23
CA ILE A 134 -5.09 -16.10 2.98
C ILE A 134 -4.57 -15.38 4.23
N ILE A 135 -5.27 -15.42 5.38
CA ILE A 135 -4.84 -14.68 6.59
C ILE A 135 -3.47 -15.17 7.08
N ALA A 136 -3.29 -16.47 7.27
CA ALA A 136 -2.02 -17.01 7.73
C ALA A 136 -0.87 -16.80 6.71
N PRO A 137 -1.02 -17.09 5.40
CA PRO A 137 -0.04 -16.74 4.39
C PRO A 137 0.25 -15.23 4.32
N LEU A 138 -0.75 -14.37 4.49
CA LEU A 138 -0.57 -12.91 4.50
C LEU A 138 0.32 -12.46 5.67
N LEU A 139 0.05 -12.96 6.88
CA LEU A 139 0.88 -12.66 8.05
C LEU A 139 2.32 -13.11 7.86
N GLU A 140 2.53 -14.28 7.26
CA GLU A 140 3.89 -14.77 6.95
C GLU A 140 4.60 -13.86 5.93
N THR A 141 3.88 -13.39 4.91
CA THR A 141 4.47 -12.45 3.94
C THR A 141 4.73 -11.07 4.56
N MET A 142 3.90 -10.61 5.50
CA MET A 142 4.15 -9.36 6.23
C MET A 142 5.43 -9.42 7.08
N ARG A 143 5.86 -10.59 7.53
CA ARG A 143 7.16 -10.77 8.22
C ARG A 143 8.35 -10.56 7.30
N GLN A 144 8.15 -10.63 5.98
CA GLN A 144 9.18 -10.39 4.96
C GLN A 144 9.32 -8.92 4.54
N GLN A 145 8.57 -8.00 5.17
CA GLN A 145 8.68 -6.57 4.89
C GLN A 145 10.12 -6.06 5.16
N ASN A 146 10.63 -5.24 4.24
CA ASN A 146 12.01 -4.78 4.18
C ASN A 146 13.06 -5.91 4.05
N VAL A 147 12.63 -7.11 3.64
CA VAL A 147 13.50 -8.24 3.25
C VAL A 147 13.30 -8.56 1.76
N THR A 148 12.05 -8.70 1.32
CA THR A 148 11.69 -9.05 -0.07
C THR A 148 10.94 -7.93 -0.81
N PHE A 149 10.48 -6.90 -0.12
CA PHE A 149 9.84 -5.70 -0.68
C PHE A 149 10.02 -4.52 0.29
N ALA A 150 9.97 -3.29 -0.22
CA ALA A 150 10.14 -2.09 0.59
C ALA A 150 8.82 -1.62 1.20
N VAL A 151 8.86 -1.18 2.46
CA VAL A 151 7.77 -0.46 3.15
C VAL A 151 8.35 0.55 4.13
N ILE A 152 7.56 1.53 4.53
CA ILE A 152 7.90 2.48 5.60
C ILE A 152 7.28 1.97 6.90
N ASP A 153 8.12 1.43 7.80
CA ASP A 153 7.66 0.77 9.03
C ASP A 153 8.46 1.15 10.30
N GLY A 154 9.39 2.11 10.18
CA GLY A 154 10.26 2.52 11.28
C GLY A 154 11.50 1.63 11.47
N PHE A 155 11.74 0.71 10.54
CA PHE A 155 12.97 -0.08 10.41
C PHE A 155 13.67 0.24 9.08
N PRO A 156 14.94 -0.15 8.89
CA PRO A 156 15.67 0.16 7.66
C PRO A 156 14.91 -0.32 6.42
N ILE A 157 14.66 0.60 5.50
CA ILE A 157 13.96 0.31 4.25
C ILE A 157 14.91 -0.43 3.31
N ALA A 158 14.42 -1.48 2.65
CA ALA A 158 15.15 -2.24 1.63
C ALA A 158 15.19 -1.43 0.32
N GLU A 159 16.14 -0.51 0.21
CA GLU A 159 16.20 0.50 -0.87
C GLU A 159 16.37 -0.11 -2.26
N GLN A 160 16.88 -1.35 -2.36
CA GLN A 160 16.94 -2.09 -3.63
C GLN A 160 15.55 -2.39 -4.22
N PHE A 161 14.49 -2.31 -3.43
CA PHE A 161 13.09 -2.47 -3.86
C PHE A 161 12.33 -1.13 -3.92
N VAL A 162 13.06 -0.01 -3.95
CA VAL A 162 12.48 1.33 -4.11
C VAL A 162 12.79 1.86 -5.51
N PRO A 163 11.86 1.80 -6.45
CA PRO A 163 12.03 2.42 -7.75
C PRO A 163 12.24 3.93 -7.61
N VAL A 164 13.28 4.42 -8.28
CA VAL A 164 13.59 5.85 -8.39
C VAL A 164 13.81 6.16 -9.86
N PHE A 165 13.08 7.13 -10.39
CA PHE A 165 13.32 7.62 -11.74
C PHE A 165 13.35 9.14 -11.79
N THR A 166 14.23 9.66 -12.66
CA THR A 166 14.46 11.09 -12.84
C THR A 166 13.67 11.59 -14.03
N LEU A 167 12.99 12.71 -13.85
CA LEU A 167 12.29 13.41 -14.92
C LEU A 167 13.25 14.43 -15.57
N ASP A 168 13.29 14.47 -16.89
CA ASP A 168 14.00 15.52 -17.63
C ASP A 168 13.29 16.88 -17.48
N PHE A 169 13.79 17.91 -18.19
CA PHE A 169 13.25 19.28 -18.11
C PHE A 169 12.04 19.54 -19.01
N GLN A 170 11.47 18.50 -19.63
CA GLN A 170 10.20 18.63 -20.34
C GLN A 170 9.04 18.74 -19.36
N PRO A 171 7.87 19.26 -19.78
CA PRO A 171 6.66 19.21 -18.98
C PRO A 171 6.20 17.77 -18.75
N TRP A 172 5.95 17.42 -17.49
CA TRP A 172 5.42 16.13 -17.11
C TRP A 172 4.06 16.28 -16.45
N GLU A 173 3.12 15.47 -16.89
CA GLU A 173 1.88 15.21 -16.17
C GLU A 173 2.09 13.97 -15.31
N LEU A 174 1.90 14.11 -13.99
CA LEU A 174 2.03 13.05 -13.02
C LEU A 174 0.69 12.77 -12.37
N VAL A 175 0.35 11.49 -12.26
CA VAL A 175 -0.72 10.99 -11.41
C VAL A 175 -0.11 10.04 -10.40
N PHE A 176 -0.33 10.30 -9.11
CA PHE A 176 0.04 9.41 -8.03
C PHE A 176 -1.21 8.82 -7.39
N ALA A 177 -1.21 7.52 -7.15
CA ALA A 177 -2.32 6.84 -6.53
C ALA A 177 -1.85 5.71 -5.59
N SER A 178 -2.71 5.36 -4.63
CA SER A 178 -2.57 4.11 -3.88
C SER A 178 -3.07 2.93 -4.70
N ASP A 179 -2.83 1.72 -4.22
CA ASP A 179 -3.25 0.44 -4.79
C ASP A 179 -4.78 0.20 -4.78
N GLY A 180 -5.54 1.09 -4.14
CA GLY A 180 -7.00 1.03 -4.13
C GLY A 180 -7.68 1.33 -5.48
N TYR A 181 -6.91 1.65 -6.54
CA TYR A 181 -7.39 1.75 -7.93
C TYR A 181 -6.90 0.56 -8.74
N PRO A 182 -7.76 -0.43 -9.09
CA PRO A 182 -7.37 -1.58 -9.93
C PRO A 182 -6.84 -1.14 -11.31
N PHE A 183 -7.43 -0.05 -11.83
CA PHE A 183 -7.13 0.52 -13.14
C PHE A 183 -6.93 2.02 -13.00
N LEU A 184 -5.67 2.44 -12.79
CA LEU A 184 -5.34 3.85 -12.70
C LEU A 184 -5.44 4.52 -14.08
N CYS A 185 -6.19 5.62 -14.14
CA CYS A 185 -6.39 6.41 -15.35
C CYS A 185 -5.83 7.82 -15.20
N PRO A 186 -5.60 8.55 -16.32
CA PRO A 186 -5.10 9.91 -16.29
C PRO A 186 -5.99 10.91 -15.55
N THR A 187 -7.29 10.64 -15.44
CA THR A 187 -8.21 11.49 -14.68
C THR A 187 -8.83 10.73 -13.50
N LEU A 188 -9.14 11.46 -12.44
CA LEU A 188 -9.87 10.90 -11.30
C LEU A 188 -11.23 10.35 -11.72
N ALA A 189 -11.95 11.05 -12.60
CA ALA A 189 -13.27 10.64 -13.06
C ALA A 189 -13.24 9.28 -13.78
N GLU A 190 -12.24 9.05 -14.64
CA GLU A 190 -12.05 7.77 -15.33
C GLU A 190 -11.66 6.66 -14.35
N SER A 191 -10.74 6.92 -13.41
CA SER A 191 -10.35 5.96 -12.37
C SER A 191 -11.53 5.54 -11.50
N GLU A 192 -12.36 6.49 -11.06
CA GLU A 192 -13.59 6.24 -10.29
C GLU A 192 -14.65 5.50 -11.11
N SER A 193 -14.78 5.82 -12.40
CA SER A 193 -15.70 5.12 -13.31
C SER A 193 -15.28 3.65 -13.49
N ARG A 194 -13.98 3.39 -13.69
CA ARG A 194 -13.45 2.02 -13.79
C ARG A 194 -13.64 1.23 -12.49
N LEU A 195 -13.42 1.86 -11.33
CA LEU A 195 -13.67 1.24 -10.03
C LEU A 195 -15.17 0.93 -9.81
N ALA A 196 -16.04 1.86 -10.19
CA ALA A 196 -17.49 1.65 -10.11
C ALA A 196 -17.96 0.52 -11.04
N HIS A 197 -17.40 0.45 -12.25
CA HIS A 197 -17.66 -0.66 -13.19
C HIS A 197 -17.20 -1.99 -12.61
N GLN A 198 -15.97 -2.08 -12.08
CA GLN A 198 -15.43 -3.26 -11.40
C GLN A 198 -16.38 -3.74 -10.30
N ARG A 199 -16.84 -2.83 -9.43
CA ARG A 199 -17.79 -3.16 -8.36
C ARG A 199 -19.11 -3.73 -8.86
N GLN A 200 -19.58 -3.30 -10.05
CA GLN A 200 -20.83 -3.80 -10.64
C GLN A 200 -20.65 -5.15 -11.33
N THR A 201 -19.54 -5.36 -12.02
CA THR A 201 -19.32 -6.54 -12.87
C THR A 201 -18.61 -7.68 -12.16
N ASP A 202 -17.73 -7.34 -11.21
CA ASP A 202 -16.95 -8.32 -10.42
C ASP A 202 -16.77 -7.82 -8.97
N PRO A 203 -17.86 -7.74 -8.16
CA PRO A 203 -17.78 -7.24 -6.80
C PRO A 203 -16.93 -8.13 -5.86
N LEU A 204 -16.67 -9.37 -6.25
CA LEU A 204 -15.82 -10.29 -5.50
C LEU A 204 -14.34 -10.16 -5.83
N ASN A 205 -13.95 -9.36 -6.84
CA ASN A 205 -12.57 -9.18 -7.30
C ASN A 205 -11.87 -10.52 -7.58
N ILE A 206 -12.46 -11.33 -8.47
CA ILE A 206 -11.94 -12.66 -8.84
C ILE A 206 -11.78 -12.85 -10.34
N GLY A 207 -12.18 -11.88 -11.15
CA GLY A 207 -12.15 -11.87 -12.61
C GLY A 207 -10.88 -11.28 -13.21
N GLU A 208 -11.03 -10.20 -13.99
CA GLU A 208 -9.93 -9.48 -14.64
C GLU A 208 -8.91 -8.93 -13.63
N PHE A 209 -9.41 -8.29 -12.57
CA PHE A 209 -8.61 -7.83 -11.45
C PHE A 209 -8.89 -8.71 -10.23
N LYS A 210 -7.90 -9.47 -9.80
CA LYS A 210 -7.98 -10.25 -8.58
C LYS A 210 -7.37 -9.48 -7.41
N ALA A 211 -8.09 -9.47 -6.28
CA ALA A 211 -7.61 -8.81 -5.07
C ALA A 211 -7.69 -9.73 -3.84
N THR A 212 -6.94 -9.37 -2.80
CA THR A 212 -7.00 -10.04 -1.49
C THR A 212 -8.24 -9.69 -0.68
N LYS A 213 -9.15 -8.87 -1.24
CA LYS A 213 -10.41 -8.40 -0.62
C LYS A 213 -11.52 -8.30 -1.67
N ALA A 214 -12.77 -8.54 -1.26
CA ALA A 214 -13.97 -8.18 -2.02
C ALA A 214 -14.38 -6.73 -1.72
N PHE A 215 -15.33 -6.21 -2.53
CA PHE A 215 -16.14 -5.06 -2.11
C PHE A 215 -17.07 -5.53 -1.00
N ILE A 216 -16.98 -4.93 0.17
CA ILE A 216 -17.88 -5.25 1.29
C ILE A 216 -19.12 -4.37 1.19
N GLU A 217 -20.30 -4.93 1.50
CA GLU A 217 -21.54 -4.20 1.51
C GLU A 217 -21.46 -2.91 2.35
N GLY A 218 -22.01 -1.82 1.85
CA GLY A 218 -21.96 -0.50 2.49
C GLY A 218 -20.70 0.33 2.17
N TYR A 219 -19.72 -0.23 1.49
CA TYR A 219 -18.51 0.49 1.05
C TYR A 219 -18.49 0.69 -0.47
N ASN A 220 -17.91 1.81 -0.90
CA ASN A 220 -17.79 2.14 -2.32
C ASN A 220 -16.40 1.77 -2.91
N SER A 221 -15.53 1.15 -2.11
CA SER A 221 -14.22 0.63 -2.52
C SER A 221 -13.90 -0.62 -1.71
N PHE A 222 -13.05 -1.48 -2.26
CA PHE A 222 -12.51 -2.66 -1.56
C PHE A 222 -11.29 -2.31 -0.71
N ASP A 223 -10.62 -1.17 -0.96
CA ASP A 223 -9.50 -0.66 -0.17
C ASP A 223 -9.53 0.86 -0.04
N ASP A 224 -8.70 1.43 0.86
CA ASP A 224 -8.45 2.86 0.97
C ASP A 224 -7.80 3.38 -0.32
N ARG A 225 -8.24 4.54 -0.83
CA ARG A 225 -7.71 5.09 -2.06
C ARG A 225 -7.36 6.56 -1.95
N THR A 226 -6.27 6.91 -2.62
CA THR A 226 -5.78 8.28 -2.75
C THR A 226 -5.41 8.52 -4.21
N TYR A 227 -5.70 9.71 -4.72
CA TYR A 227 -5.39 10.14 -6.08
C TYR A 227 -4.94 11.59 -6.05
N ILE A 228 -3.84 11.90 -6.73
CA ILE A 228 -3.40 13.27 -6.97
C ILE A 228 -2.85 13.39 -8.39
N ARG A 229 -3.24 14.44 -9.12
CA ARG A 229 -2.74 14.78 -10.46
C ARG A 229 -2.16 16.18 -10.45
N PHE A 230 -0.99 16.35 -11.05
CA PHE A 230 -0.29 17.63 -11.12
C PHE A 230 0.68 17.65 -12.30
N THR A 231 1.12 18.86 -12.70
CA THR A 231 2.15 19.07 -13.74
C THR A 231 3.42 19.63 -13.11
N VAL A 232 4.58 19.28 -13.70
CA VAL A 232 5.90 19.72 -13.24
C VAL A 232 6.79 20.10 -14.41
#